data_653babd9aaf993e5733819982cf505f7
#
_entry.id   653babd9aaf993e5733819982cf505f7
#
_cell.length_a   1.000
_cell.length_b   1.000
_cell.length_c   1.000
_cell.angle_alpha   90.00
_cell.angle_beta   90.00
_cell.angle_gamma   90.00
#
_symmetry.space_group_name_H-M   'P 1'
#
loop_
_entity.id
_entity.type
_entity.pdbx_description
1 polymer ?
#
loop_
_entity_poly.entity_id
_entity_poly.type
_entity_poly.pdbx_seq_one_letter_code
_entity_poly.pdbx_strand_id
1 'polypeptide(L)'
;MRHLVSGRKLNRTASHRRAMLSNLAVSILDKESVTTTLAKAKEVRSVVERLITYGKKGDLNSIRIAARRINDKTVLKKLFDDIAQGYKEREGGYTRIIKINNRKGDNAQMSIIELVGRGTSDAVRKRKKKEKAKKTQPQVNEKKEVADEVGKEISEESSDSE
;
A
#
# COMPACT_ATOMS: atom_id res chain seq x y z
N MET A 1 7.36 16.04 35.37
CA MET A 1 7.28 14.97 34.37
C MET A 1 5.94 15.04 33.63
N ARG A 2 5.86 14.68 32.35
CA ARG A 2 4.60 14.68 31.57
C ARG A 2 4.04 13.27 31.52
N HIS A 3 3.22 12.88 32.47
CA HIS A 3 2.54 11.60 32.48
C HIS A 3 1.27 11.66 31.62
N LEU A 4 0.92 10.57 30.94
CA LEU A 4 -0.28 10.39 30.12
C LEU A 4 -0.47 11.40 28.96
N VAL A 5 0.54 12.18 28.61
CA VAL A 5 0.49 13.11 27.48
C VAL A 5 1.07 12.43 26.25
N SER A 6 0.20 11.90 25.41
CA SER A 6 0.57 11.31 24.11
C SER A 6 0.04 12.16 22.95
N GLY A 7 0.76 12.12 21.84
CA GLY A 7 0.37 12.79 20.60
C GLY A 7 0.75 14.27 20.53
N ARG A 8 0.79 14.76 19.28
CA ARG A 8 1.17 16.16 18.97
C ARG A 8 -0.07 17.05 18.94
N LYS A 9 0.04 18.26 19.46
CA LYS A 9 -1.03 19.27 19.38
C LYS A 9 -1.29 19.73 17.94
N LEU A 10 -0.28 19.80 17.08
CA LEU A 10 -0.34 20.28 15.69
C LEU A 10 -0.93 21.69 15.56
N ASN A 11 -0.71 22.54 16.57
CA ASN A 11 -1.27 23.90 16.68
C ASN A 11 -2.80 23.96 16.48
N ARG A 12 -3.55 22.97 17.01
CA ARG A 12 -5.00 22.85 16.88
C ARG A 12 -5.68 22.62 18.22
N THR A 13 -6.92 23.10 18.31
CA THR A 13 -7.83 22.72 19.40
C THR A 13 -8.10 21.22 19.37
N ALA A 14 -8.56 20.64 20.47
CA ALA A 14 -8.81 19.20 20.55
C ALA A 14 -9.84 18.70 19.53
N SER A 15 -10.92 19.46 19.33
CA SER A 15 -11.97 19.17 18.35
C SER A 15 -11.45 19.23 16.91
N HIS A 16 -10.78 20.32 16.55
CA HIS A 16 -10.19 20.49 15.22
C HIS A 16 -9.14 19.41 14.90
N ARG A 17 -8.27 19.08 15.87
CA ARG A 17 -7.28 18.02 15.71
C ARG A 17 -7.94 16.66 15.47
N ARG A 18 -9.01 16.35 16.21
CA ARG A 18 -9.76 15.10 16.06
C ARG A 18 -10.43 15.01 14.70
N ALA A 19 -11.08 16.06 14.24
CA ALA A 19 -11.69 16.14 12.91
C ALA A 19 -10.64 16.03 11.78
N MET A 20 -9.53 16.74 11.89
CA MET A 20 -8.44 16.69 10.91
C MET A 20 -7.85 15.28 10.79
N LEU A 21 -7.60 14.58 11.90
CA LEU A 21 -7.08 13.21 11.88
C LEU A 21 -8.11 12.22 11.33
N SER A 22 -9.41 12.40 11.61
CA SER A 22 -10.49 11.60 11.03
C SER A 22 -10.57 11.78 9.51
N ASN A 23 -10.60 13.01 9.02
CA ASN A 23 -10.66 13.29 7.58
C ASN A 23 -9.40 12.78 6.85
N LEU A 24 -8.22 12.92 7.46
CA LEU A 24 -6.99 12.39 6.87
C LEU A 24 -7.00 10.84 6.86
N ALA A 25 -7.55 10.20 7.88
CA ALA A 25 -7.71 8.74 7.91
C ALA A 25 -8.68 8.25 6.82
N VAL A 26 -9.81 8.93 6.63
CA VAL A 26 -10.76 8.67 5.53
C VAL A 26 -10.04 8.76 4.18
N SER A 27 -9.28 9.83 3.94
CA SER A 27 -8.54 10.00 2.69
C SER A 27 -7.49 8.91 2.45
N ILE A 28 -6.83 8.41 3.52
CA ILE A 28 -5.84 7.32 3.41
C ILE A 28 -6.54 5.99 3.09
N LEU A 29 -7.67 5.70 3.71
CA LEU A 29 -8.43 4.47 3.45
C LEU A 29 -9.06 4.48 2.06
N ASP A 30 -9.50 5.66 1.58
CA ASP A 30 -10.08 5.80 0.24
C ASP A 30 -9.01 5.69 -0.85
N LYS A 31 -7.95 6.51 -0.78
CA LYS A 31 -6.92 6.63 -1.83
C LYS A 31 -5.73 5.69 -1.66
N GLU A 32 -5.65 4.96 -0.54
CA GLU A 32 -4.57 4.03 -0.17
C GLU A 32 -3.18 4.69 -0.03
N SER A 33 -3.00 5.93 -0.50
CA SER A 33 -1.77 6.70 -0.44
C SER A 33 -2.08 8.19 -0.44
N VAL A 34 -1.51 8.95 0.50
CA VAL A 34 -1.73 10.40 0.65
C VAL A 34 -0.42 11.10 0.98
N THR A 35 -0.18 12.25 0.30
CA THR A 35 0.94 13.15 0.61
C THR A 35 0.54 14.16 1.67
N THR A 36 1.32 14.26 2.76
CA THR A 36 1.08 15.20 3.85
C THR A 36 2.39 15.56 4.56
N THR A 37 2.33 16.46 5.56
CA THR A 37 3.52 16.76 6.37
C THR A 37 3.87 15.58 7.27
N LEU A 38 5.16 15.36 7.51
CA LEU A 38 5.68 14.26 8.32
C LEU A 38 5.07 14.21 9.73
N ALA A 39 4.82 15.37 10.34
CA ALA A 39 4.19 15.45 11.65
C ALA A 39 2.76 14.90 11.66
N LYS A 40 1.94 15.26 10.65
CA LYS A 40 0.57 14.75 10.49
C LYS A 40 0.56 13.25 10.15
N ALA A 41 1.46 12.80 9.26
CA ALA A 41 1.58 11.39 8.90
C ALA A 41 1.88 10.51 10.13
N LYS A 42 2.81 10.95 10.99
CA LYS A 42 3.13 10.21 12.23
C LYS A 42 1.95 10.10 13.19
N GLU A 43 1.12 11.15 13.29
CA GLU A 43 -0.04 11.13 14.19
C GLU A 43 -1.21 10.32 13.64
N VAL A 44 -1.52 10.46 12.33
CA VAL A 44 -2.64 9.71 11.73
C VAL A 44 -2.36 8.22 11.63
N ARG A 45 -1.08 7.82 11.57
CA ARG A 45 -0.67 6.41 11.53
C ARG A 45 -1.38 5.58 12.60
N SER A 46 -1.34 6.02 13.86
CA SER A 46 -1.97 5.30 14.99
C SER A 46 -3.48 5.20 14.86
N VAL A 47 -4.13 6.20 14.25
CA VAL A 47 -5.57 6.21 14.00
C VAL A 47 -5.93 5.19 12.91
N VAL A 48 -5.22 5.22 11.77
CA VAL A 48 -5.46 4.30 10.64
C VAL A 48 -5.18 2.85 11.04
N GLU A 49 -4.07 2.59 11.73
CA GLU A 49 -3.72 1.23 12.16
C GLU A 49 -4.78 0.65 13.11
N ARG A 50 -5.31 1.46 14.02
CA ARG A 50 -6.41 1.06 14.90
C ARG A 50 -7.70 0.78 14.15
N LEU A 51 -8.04 1.59 13.13
CA LEU A 51 -9.21 1.37 12.29
C LEU A 51 -9.10 0.06 11.50
N ILE A 52 -7.93 -0.26 10.96
CA ILE A 52 -7.68 -1.53 10.26
C ILE A 52 -7.80 -2.71 11.25
N THR A 53 -7.30 -2.57 12.47
CA THR A 53 -7.47 -3.60 13.51
C THR A 53 -8.94 -3.85 13.85
N TYR A 54 -9.77 -2.80 13.91
CA TYR A 54 -11.23 -2.96 14.06
C TYR A 54 -11.85 -3.62 12.82
N GLY A 55 -11.40 -3.26 11.62
CA GLY A 55 -11.82 -3.91 10.39
C GLY A 55 -11.57 -5.42 10.41
N LYS A 56 -10.40 -5.85 10.87
CA LYS A 56 -10.03 -7.27 10.99
C LYS A 56 -10.90 -8.04 11.97
N LYS A 57 -11.34 -7.41 13.07
CA LYS A 57 -12.25 -8.05 14.04
C LYS A 57 -13.63 -8.30 13.44
N GLY A 58 -14.17 -7.37 12.66
CA GLY A 58 -15.41 -7.52 11.92
C GLY A 58 -16.69 -7.58 12.77
N ASP A 59 -16.60 -7.49 14.09
CA ASP A 59 -17.75 -7.52 14.99
C ASP A 59 -18.56 -6.21 14.95
N LEU A 60 -19.84 -6.27 15.29
CA LEU A 60 -20.75 -5.11 15.27
C LEU A 60 -20.23 -3.95 16.14
N ASN A 61 -19.59 -4.27 17.27
CA ASN A 61 -19.00 -3.26 18.14
C ASN A 61 -17.85 -2.53 17.46
N SER A 62 -16.94 -3.25 16.77
CA SER A 62 -15.86 -2.67 15.99
C SER A 62 -16.36 -1.77 14.86
N ILE A 63 -17.44 -2.17 14.17
CA ILE A 63 -18.10 -1.34 13.16
C ILE A 63 -18.59 -0.03 13.78
N ARG A 64 -19.28 -0.08 14.92
CA ARG A 64 -19.78 1.12 15.62
C ARG A 64 -18.65 2.04 16.09
N ILE A 65 -17.53 1.49 16.56
CA ILE A 65 -16.36 2.27 16.98
C ILE A 65 -15.69 2.93 15.78
N ALA A 66 -15.54 2.22 14.67
CA ALA A 66 -14.98 2.75 13.43
C ALA A 66 -15.86 3.87 12.85
N ALA A 67 -17.20 3.68 12.85
CA ALA A 67 -18.18 4.68 12.38
C ALA A 67 -18.14 6.01 13.16
N ARG A 68 -17.73 6.01 14.44
CA ARG A 68 -17.51 7.25 15.21
C ARG A 68 -16.34 8.08 14.67
N ARG A 69 -15.47 7.51 13.84
CA ARG A 69 -14.29 8.17 13.25
C ARG A 69 -14.43 8.39 11.76
N ILE A 70 -15.11 7.49 11.07
CA ILE A 70 -15.33 7.49 9.63
C ILE A 70 -16.79 7.85 9.38
N ASN A 71 -17.06 9.11 8.98
CA ASN A 71 -18.41 9.56 8.68
C ASN A 71 -18.90 9.07 7.31
N ASP A 72 -17.98 8.72 6.41
CA ASP A 72 -18.29 8.23 5.07
C ASP A 72 -18.60 6.73 5.09
N LYS A 73 -19.85 6.39 4.74
CA LYS A 73 -20.34 5.00 4.69
C LYS A 73 -19.64 4.17 3.61
N THR A 74 -19.25 4.78 2.50
CA THR A 74 -18.57 4.11 1.38
C THR A 74 -17.18 3.66 1.80
N VAL A 75 -16.42 4.56 2.45
CA VAL A 75 -15.08 4.26 2.99
C VAL A 75 -15.16 3.27 4.16
N LEU A 76 -16.20 3.36 4.99
CA LEU A 76 -16.43 2.40 6.06
C LEU A 76 -16.64 0.99 5.48
N LYS A 77 -17.49 0.84 4.46
CA LYS A 77 -17.69 -0.42 3.75
C LYS A 77 -16.39 -0.93 3.14
N LYS A 78 -15.65 -0.10 2.40
CA LYS A 78 -14.33 -0.44 1.84
C LYS A 78 -13.35 -0.95 2.90
N LEU A 79 -13.37 -0.35 4.11
CA LEU A 79 -12.51 -0.79 5.21
C LEU A 79 -12.77 -2.24 5.63
N PHE A 80 -14.04 -2.64 5.79
CA PHE A 80 -14.41 -3.97 6.30
C PHE A 80 -14.39 -5.04 5.21
N ASP A 81 -14.86 -4.73 3.99
CA ASP A 81 -15.03 -5.70 2.91
C ASP A 81 -13.72 -5.95 2.14
N ASP A 82 -12.91 -4.90 1.92
CA ASP A 82 -11.72 -4.98 1.07
C ASP A 82 -10.41 -4.85 1.85
N ILE A 83 -10.21 -3.74 2.57
CA ILE A 83 -8.93 -3.45 3.22
C ILE A 83 -8.63 -4.47 4.32
N ALA A 84 -9.60 -4.76 5.18
CA ALA A 84 -9.42 -5.67 6.30
C ALA A 84 -9.08 -7.10 5.84
N GLN A 85 -9.70 -7.56 4.75
CA GLN A 85 -9.43 -8.87 4.16
C GLN A 85 -7.96 -8.99 3.69
N GLY A 86 -7.43 -7.92 3.05
CA GLY A 86 -6.04 -7.89 2.59
C GLY A 86 -4.98 -7.91 3.71
N TYR A 87 -5.40 -7.66 4.96
CA TYR A 87 -4.49 -7.63 6.12
C TYR A 87 -4.76 -8.72 7.16
N LYS A 88 -5.57 -9.73 6.87
CA LYS A 88 -5.92 -10.78 7.83
C LYS A 88 -4.70 -11.44 8.47
N GLU A 89 -3.69 -11.77 7.68
CA GLU A 89 -2.47 -12.47 8.12
C GLU A 89 -1.42 -11.53 8.75
N ARG A 90 -1.59 -10.21 8.63
CA ARG A 90 -0.61 -9.26 9.14
C ARG A 90 -1.02 -8.77 10.53
N GLU A 91 -0.19 -8.95 11.54
CA GLU A 91 -0.51 -8.58 12.93
C GLU A 91 -0.34 -7.09 13.26
N GLY A 92 0.29 -6.31 12.37
CA GLY A 92 0.47 -4.86 12.56
C GLY A 92 1.30 -4.22 11.47
N GLY A 93 1.61 -2.91 11.61
CA GLY A 93 2.40 -2.18 10.63
C GLY A 93 1.71 -2.11 9.26
N TYR A 94 0.43 -1.80 9.24
CA TYR A 94 -0.38 -1.74 8.02
C TYR A 94 -0.04 -0.52 7.17
N THR A 95 0.65 0.48 7.72
CA THR A 95 0.98 1.72 7.05
C THR A 95 2.49 1.90 6.92
N ARG A 96 2.92 2.60 5.86
CA ARG A 96 4.29 3.01 5.62
C ARG A 96 4.36 4.51 5.42
N ILE A 97 5.36 5.16 5.99
CA ILE A 97 5.64 6.58 5.80
C ILE A 97 6.95 6.70 5.02
N ILE A 98 6.89 7.33 3.86
CA ILE A 98 8.03 7.61 2.99
C ILE A 98 8.29 9.12 3.06
N LYS A 99 9.49 9.52 3.46
CA LYS A 99 9.88 10.92 3.45
C LYS A 99 10.14 11.37 2.01
N ILE A 100 9.69 12.57 1.69
CA ILE A 100 9.95 13.26 0.42
C ILE A 100 10.60 14.60 0.70
N ASN A 101 10.93 15.35 -0.37
CA ASN A 101 11.54 16.66 -0.25
C ASN A 101 10.65 17.63 0.54
N ASN A 102 11.26 18.66 1.12
CA ASN A 102 10.55 19.70 1.83
C ASN A 102 9.69 20.53 0.87
N ARG A 103 8.58 21.06 1.39
CA ARG A 103 7.66 21.91 0.63
C ARG A 103 8.32 23.26 0.35
N LYS A 104 8.26 23.72 -0.91
CA LYS A 104 8.71 25.06 -1.29
C LYS A 104 7.83 26.12 -0.59
N GLY A 105 8.45 27.16 -0.06
CA GLY A 105 7.80 28.25 0.64
C GLY A 105 8.01 28.23 2.15
N ASP A 106 7.56 27.17 2.85
CA ASP A 106 7.66 27.05 4.31
C ASP A 106 8.66 25.98 4.80
N ASN A 107 9.39 25.35 3.89
CA ASN A 107 10.36 24.29 4.18
C ASN A 107 9.82 23.14 5.06
N ALA A 108 8.51 22.93 5.08
CA ALA A 108 7.89 21.87 5.85
C ALA A 108 8.30 20.47 5.32
N GLN A 109 8.73 19.59 6.22
CA GLN A 109 9.04 18.20 5.87
C GLN A 109 7.79 17.47 5.37
N MET A 110 7.80 17.02 4.12
CA MET A 110 6.71 16.28 3.50
C MET A 110 6.94 14.78 3.57
N SER A 111 5.87 14.02 3.52
CA SER A 111 5.90 12.57 3.46
C SER A 111 4.66 12.02 2.75
N ILE A 112 4.82 10.85 2.17
CA ILE A 112 3.72 10.02 1.71
C ILE A 112 3.43 9.01 2.81
N ILE A 113 2.17 8.92 3.22
CA ILE A 113 1.68 7.81 4.03
C ILE A 113 0.84 6.91 3.15
N GLU A 114 1.11 5.61 3.16
CA GLU A 114 0.44 4.63 2.30
C GLU A 114 0.13 3.34 3.05
N LEU A 115 -0.85 2.61 2.54
CA LEU A 115 -1.17 1.26 2.96
C LEU A 115 -0.18 0.27 2.34
N VAL A 116 0.44 -0.57 3.16
CA VAL A 116 1.46 -1.53 2.72
C VAL A 116 0.83 -2.61 1.83
N GLY A 117 1.42 -2.81 0.65
CA GLY A 117 0.90 -3.76 -0.35
C GLY A 117 -0.15 -3.19 -1.32
N ARG A 118 -0.68 -1.99 -1.02
CA ARG A 118 -1.73 -1.31 -1.81
C ARG A 118 -1.31 0.07 -2.31
N GLY A 119 -0.34 0.71 -1.67
CA GLY A 119 0.10 2.07 -2.00
C GLY A 119 0.81 2.20 -3.34
N THR A 120 0.96 3.45 -3.79
CA THR A 120 1.61 3.82 -5.07
C THR A 120 3.02 3.26 -5.22
N SER A 121 3.80 3.19 -4.14
CA SER A 121 5.15 2.63 -4.18
C SER A 121 5.16 1.13 -4.48
N ASP A 122 4.18 0.40 -3.97
CA ASP A 122 4.04 -1.04 -4.21
C ASP A 122 3.49 -1.31 -5.61
N ALA A 123 2.61 -0.45 -6.15
CA ALA A 123 2.14 -0.51 -7.54
C ALA A 123 3.30 -0.32 -8.53
N VAL A 124 4.19 0.65 -8.29
CA VAL A 124 5.39 0.87 -9.10
C VAL A 124 6.36 -0.32 -9.03
N ARG A 125 6.56 -0.90 -7.83
CA ARG A 125 7.39 -2.10 -7.66
C ARG A 125 6.82 -3.31 -8.40
N LYS A 126 5.49 -3.53 -8.33
CA LYS A 126 4.82 -4.61 -9.06
C LYS A 126 4.95 -4.45 -10.57
N ARG A 127 4.81 -3.22 -11.11
CA ARG A 127 5.02 -2.92 -12.54
C ARG A 127 6.46 -3.23 -12.97
N LYS A 128 7.46 -2.72 -12.26
CA LYS A 128 8.88 -2.98 -12.54
C LYS A 128 9.24 -4.47 -12.47
N LYS A 129 8.63 -5.22 -11.54
CA LYS A 129 8.84 -6.68 -11.45
C LYS A 129 8.21 -7.43 -12.63
N LYS A 130 7.01 -7.00 -13.08
CA LYS A 130 6.37 -7.56 -14.28
C LYS A 130 7.16 -7.23 -15.57
N GLU A 131 7.69 -6.02 -15.70
CA GLU A 131 8.54 -5.64 -16.85
C GLU A 131 9.85 -6.43 -16.88
N LYS A 132 10.52 -6.62 -15.72
CA LYS A 132 11.71 -7.48 -15.64
C LYS A 132 11.40 -8.93 -15.99
N ALA A 133 10.28 -9.48 -15.50
CA ALA A 133 9.86 -10.84 -15.82
C ALA A 133 9.52 -11.02 -17.31
N LYS A 134 8.90 -10.02 -17.96
CA LYS A 134 8.65 -10.04 -19.42
C LYS A 134 9.93 -9.93 -20.26
N LYS A 135 10.95 -9.20 -19.78
CA LYS A 135 12.25 -9.10 -20.51
C LYS A 135 13.11 -10.35 -20.38
N THR A 136 12.85 -11.21 -19.40
CA THR A 136 13.60 -12.46 -19.19
C THR A 136 13.01 -13.66 -19.94
N GLN A 137 11.76 -13.58 -20.41
CA GLN A 137 11.10 -14.65 -21.16
C GLN A 137 11.39 -14.75 -22.67
N PRO A 138 11.78 -13.69 -23.44
CA PRO A 138 12.05 -13.84 -24.88
C PRO A 138 13.28 -14.66 -25.21
N GLN A 139 14.29 -14.72 -24.34
CA GLN A 139 15.56 -15.40 -24.66
C GLN A 139 15.57 -16.92 -24.47
N VAL A 140 14.54 -17.49 -23.82
CA VAL A 140 14.44 -18.94 -23.61
C VAL A 140 13.73 -19.64 -24.77
N ASN A 141 12.82 -18.94 -25.47
CA ASN A 141 12.10 -19.51 -26.61
C ASN A 141 12.94 -19.50 -27.90
N GLU A 142 13.73 -18.44 -28.16
CA GLU A 142 14.63 -18.43 -29.34
C GLU A 142 15.70 -19.52 -29.27
N LYS A 143 16.22 -19.86 -28.08
CA LYS A 143 17.19 -20.96 -27.95
C LYS A 143 16.59 -22.36 -28.08
N LYS A 144 15.27 -22.53 -27.89
CA LYS A 144 14.59 -23.82 -28.10
C LYS A 144 14.24 -24.04 -29.57
N GLU A 145 13.80 -23.00 -30.27
CA GLU A 145 13.47 -23.11 -31.71
C GLU A 145 14.72 -23.42 -32.56
N VAL A 146 15.86 -22.79 -32.26
CA VAL A 146 17.14 -23.06 -32.95
C VAL A 146 17.67 -24.46 -32.65
N ALA A 147 17.41 -25.01 -31.46
CA ALA A 147 17.82 -26.39 -31.11
C ALA A 147 16.96 -27.46 -31.77
N ASP A 148 15.66 -27.18 -32.03
CA ASP A 148 14.75 -28.10 -32.70
C ASP A 148 14.93 -28.09 -34.23
N GLU A 149 15.36 -26.95 -34.85
CA GLU A 149 15.69 -26.90 -36.29
C GLU A 149 17.00 -27.65 -36.58
N VAL A 150 18.05 -27.46 -35.79
CA VAL A 150 19.34 -28.19 -35.96
C VAL A 150 19.16 -29.70 -35.76
N GLY A 151 18.24 -30.12 -34.86
CA GLY A 151 17.91 -31.53 -34.64
C GLY A 151 17.18 -32.21 -35.78
N LYS A 152 16.43 -31.45 -36.63
CA LYS A 152 15.73 -31.97 -37.81
C LYS A 152 16.65 -32.11 -39.03
N GLU A 153 17.58 -31.14 -39.26
CA GLU A 153 18.54 -31.23 -40.35
C GLU A 153 19.49 -32.43 -40.23
N ILE A 154 19.92 -32.79 -39.03
CA ILE A 154 20.79 -33.96 -38.76
C ILE A 154 20.09 -35.28 -38.98
N SER A 155 18.74 -35.33 -38.83
CA SER A 155 17.94 -36.55 -39.03
C SER A 155 17.58 -36.82 -40.50
N GLU A 156 17.60 -35.79 -41.38
CA GLU A 156 17.33 -35.92 -42.79
C GLU A 156 18.60 -36.31 -43.59
N GLU A 157 19.80 -35.87 -43.20
CA GLU A 157 21.06 -36.27 -43.84
C GLU A 157 21.48 -37.74 -43.59
N SER A 158 20.90 -38.39 -42.56
CA SER A 158 21.23 -39.81 -42.27
C SER A 158 20.33 -40.83 -42.97
N SER A 159 19.29 -40.40 -43.70
CA SER A 159 18.37 -41.28 -44.43
C SER A 159 18.64 -41.45 -45.94
N ASP A 160 19.55 -40.67 -46.48
CA ASP A 160 19.88 -40.71 -47.93
C ASP A 160 21.18 -41.50 -48.29
N SER A 161 21.70 -42.32 -47.34
CA SER A 161 22.90 -43.10 -47.56
C SER A 161 22.67 -44.61 -47.25
N GLU A 162 21.61 -45.21 -47.81
CA GLU A 162 21.50 -46.68 -48.03
C GLU A 162 20.95 -46.97 -49.40
#